data_4148d36c4eca45b1bf7b8aeea0dd8be2
#
_entry.id   4148d36c4eca45b1bf7b8aeea0dd8be2
#
_cell.length_a   1.000
_cell.length_b   1.000
_cell.length_c   1.000
_cell.angle_alpha   90.00
_cell.angle_beta   90.00
_cell.angle_gamma   90.00
#
_symmetry.space_group_name_H-M   'P 1'
#
loop_
_entity.id
_entity.type
_entity.pdbx_description
1 polymer ?
#
loop_
_entity_poly.entity_id
_entity_poly.type
_entity_poly.pdbx_seq_one_letter_code
_entity_poly.pdbx_strand_id
1 'polypeptide(L)'
;MEDLLDLYAEPYDPVRPVICFDESPKQLIGEVREPMPPQPGAPARQDTEYKRNGVRNLMMICEPKRGWRDVLIMQRRTKIDFAHAMRHIVECYPDAEVIRVVLDNLNTHKTASLYEAFAPEEARAIARKLEFHYTPKHGSWLNMAALELAVLSNMCLSQRIADEETLRREVEANVRERSAKAIPIKWKFSTQDARRKLARLYPRVST
;
A
#
# COMPACT_ATOMS: atom_id res chain seq x y z
N MET A 1 -8.46 1.31 -16.43
CA MET A 1 -9.54 1.56 -15.43
C MET A 1 -10.53 0.41 -15.40
N GLU A 2 -11.20 0.08 -16.48
CA GLU A 2 -12.19 -1.02 -16.50
C GLU A 2 -11.56 -2.37 -16.11
N ASP A 3 -10.38 -2.68 -16.60
CA ASP A 3 -9.60 -3.85 -16.18
C ASP A 3 -9.55 -4.03 -14.65
N LEU A 4 -9.26 -2.95 -13.89
CA LEU A 4 -9.22 -3.00 -12.44
C LEU A 4 -10.61 -3.18 -11.80
N LEU A 5 -11.64 -2.54 -12.38
CA LEU A 5 -12.99 -2.65 -11.87
C LEU A 5 -13.55 -4.06 -12.07
N ASP A 6 -13.27 -4.66 -13.22
CA ASP A 6 -13.65 -6.03 -13.54
C ASP A 6 -12.89 -7.01 -12.64
N LEU A 7 -11.58 -6.80 -12.42
CA LEU A 7 -10.76 -7.58 -11.47
C LEU A 7 -11.34 -7.54 -10.04
N TYR A 8 -11.79 -6.38 -9.59
CA TYR A 8 -12.38 -6.23 -8.26
C TYR A 8 -13.78 -6.87 -8.14
N ALA A 9 -14.51 -6.96 -9.26
CA ALA A 9 -15.82 -7.58 -9.31
C ALA A 9 -15.75 -9.13 -9.32
N GLU A 10 -14.62 -9.72 -9.72
CA GLU A 10 -14.44 -11.17 -9.70
C GLU A 10 -14.69 -11.78 -8.32
N PRO A 11 -15.15 -13.04 -8.22
CA PRO A 11 -15.23 -13.75 -6.95
C PRO A 11 -13.83 -13.94 -6.33
N TYR A 12 -13.79 -14.23 -5.02
CA TYR A 12 -12.52 -14.54 -4.35
C TYR A 12 -11.96 -15.88 -4.87
N ASP A 13 -10.69 -15.86 -5.24
CA ASP A 13 -9.95 -17.03 -5.70
C ASP A 13 -8.60 -17.12 -4.96
N PRO A 14 -8.42 -18.11 -4.05
CA PRO A 14 -7.20 -18.21 -3.25
C PRO A 14 -5.95 -18.62 -4.05
N VAL A 15 -6.11 -19.26 -5.21
CA VAL A 15 -4.98 -19.63 -6.09
C VAL A 15 -4.61 -18.51 -7.06
N ARG A 16 -5.49 -17.51 -7.20
CA ARG A 16 -5.25 -16.27 -7.97
C ARG A 16 -5.63 -15.02 -7.18
N PRO A 17 -5.04 -14.80 -5.99
CA PRO A 17 -5.39 -13.68 -5.14
C PRO A 17 -5.14 -12.33 -5.82
N VAL A 18 -5.94 -11.33 -5.44
CA VAL A 18 -5.75 -9.93 -5.86
C VAL A 18 -5.13 -9.17 -4.70
N ILE A 19 -3.93 -8.67 -4.90
CA ILE A 19 -3.17 -7.88 -3.93
C ILE A 19 -3.09 -6.45 -4.42
N CYS A 20 -3.34 -5.49 -3.55
CA CYS A 20 -3.07 -4.08 -3.82
C CYS A 20 -1.78 -3.68 -3.12
N PHE A 21 -0.92 -2.98 -3.85
CA PHE A 21 0.37 -2.47 -3.37
C PHE A 21 0.46 -0.96 -3.59
N ASP A 22 0.92 -0.23 -2.58
CA ASP A 22 1.17 1.21 -2.66
C ASP A 22 2.22 1.62 -1.63
N GLU A 23 2.81 2.80 -1.78
CA GLU A 23 3.85 3.30 -0.90
C GLU A 23 3.58 4.73 -0.42
N SER A 24 3.94 5.00 0.83
CA SER A 24 3.84 6.33 1.42
C SER A 24 5.05 6.66 2.28
N PRO A 25 5.65 7.86 2.14
CA PRO A 25 6.72 8.28 3.04
C PRO A 25 6.16 8.72 4.40
N LYS A 26 6.86 8.36 5.47
CA LYS A 26 6.62 8.87 6.83
C LYS A 26 7.85 9.62 7.31
N GLN A 27 7.70 10.91 7.59
CA GLN A 27 8.73 11.71 8.24
C GLN A 27 8.83 11.32 9.72
N LEU A 28 10.02 10.96 10.17
CA LEU A 28 10.31 10.79 11.59
C LEU A 28 10.56 12.16 12.23
N ILE A 29 9.81 12.45 13.29
CA ILE A 29 9.80 13.75 13.96
C ILE A 29 10.01 13.52 15.44
N GLY A 30 11.16 14.00 15.94
CA GLY A 30 11.46 14.01 17.37
C GLY A 30 11.03 15.32 18.03
N GLU A 31 10.76 15.28 19.31
CA GLU A 31 10.49 16.46 20.13
C GLU A 31 11.81 17.19 20.45
N VAL A 32 11.78 18.51 20.48
CA VAL A 32 12.89 19.35 20.96
C VAL A 32 12.77 19.55 22.46
N ARG A 33 11.53 19.69 22.98
CA ARG A 33 11.19 19.79 24.39
C ARG A 33 10.14 18.74 24.73
N GLU A 34 10.13 18.27 25.96
CA GLU A 34 9.12 17.34 26.44
C GLU A 34 7.71 17.96 26.32
N PRO A 35 6.75 17.22 25.70
CA PRO A 35 5.37 17.68 25.65
C PRO A 35 4.78 17.85 27.04
N MET A 36 4.01 18.91 27.24
CA MET A 36 3.27 19.09 28.48
C MET A 36 2.01 18.24 28.48
N PRO A 37 1.84 17.31 29.44
CA PRO A 37 0.65 16.48 29.53
C PRO A 37 -0.61 17.34 29.76
N PRO A 38 -1.80 16.83 29.41
CA PRO A 38 -3.05 17.53 29.68
C PRO A 38 -3.28 17.67 31.19
N GLN A 39 -3.78 18.82 31.59
CA GLN A 39 -4.19 19.12 32.97
C GLN A 39 -5.66 19.54 33.02
N PRO A 40 -6.34 19.48 34.16
CA PRO A 40 -7.73 19.96 34.25
C PRO A 40 -7.83 21.40 33.77
N GLY A 41 -8.64 21.64 32.72
CA GLY A 41 -8.82 22.95 32.10
C GLY A 41 -7.75 23.39 31.10
N ALA A 42 -6.72 22.55 30.83
CA ALA A 42 -5.69 22.81 29.81
C ALA A 42 -5.42 21.58 28.95
N PRO A 43 -5.58 21.67 27.61
CA PRO A 43 -5.26 20.58 26.71
C PRO A 43 -3.74 20.31 26.69
N ALA A 44 -3.36 19.12 26.27
CA ALA A 44 -1.97 18.77 26.00
C ALA A 44 -1.33 19.82 25.06
N ARG A 45 -0.10 20.21 25.32
CA ARG A 45 0.64 21.16 24.49
C ARG A 45 1.91 20.51 23.98
N GLN A 46 2.11 20.58 22.67
CA GLN A 46 3.36 20.20 22.01
C GLN A 46 4.07 21.46 21.54
N ASP A 47 5.41 21.46 21.60
CA ASP A 47 6.21 22.54 21.04
C ASP A 47 6.01 22.60 19.51
N THR A 48 6.01 23.80 18.96
CA THR A 48 6.01 24.01 17.50
C THR A 48 7.35 23.61 16.87
N GLU A 49 8.44 23.66 17.66
CA GLU A 49 9.74 23.20 17.24
C GLU A 49 9.81 21.66 17.25
N TYR A 50 10.45 21.10 16.22
CA TYR A 50 10.65 19.67 16.09
C TYR A 50 11.95 19.35 15.37
N LYS A 51 12.50 18.17 15.64
CA LYS A 51 13.70 17.65 14.97
C LYS A 51 13.29 16.61 13.94
N ARG A 52 13.78 16.77 12.71
CA ARG A 52 13.61 15.75 11.65
C ARG A 52 14.68 14.66 11.80
N ASN A 53 14.24 13.42 12.00
CA ASN A 53 15.11 12.27 12.22
C ASN A 53 15.17 11.34 10.96
N GLY A 54 14.83 11.88 9.79
CA GLY A 54 14.84 11.15 8.53
C GLY A 54 13.44 10.73 8.07
N VAL A 55 13.40 9.96 7.00
CA VAL A 55 12.17 9.45 6.39
C VAL A 55 12.23 7.93 6.33
N ARG A 56 11.10 7.27 6.51
CA ARG A 56 10.89 5.86 6.17
C ARG A 56 9.75 5.75 5.16
N ASN A 57 9.82 4.73 4.32
CA ASN A 57 8.79 4.46 3.34
C ASN A 57 8.00 3.23 3.78
N LEU A 58 6.70 3.39 3.86
CA LEU A 58 5.75 2.34 4.22
C LEU A 58 5.25 1.72 2.92
N MET A 59 5.56 0.45 2.69
CA MET A 59 5.05 -0.32 1.55
C MET A 59 3.86 -1.13 2.03
N MET A 60 2.68 -0.64 1.71
CA MET A 60 1.41 -1.28 2.05
C MET A 60 1.10 -2.39 1.07
N ILE A 61 0.81 -3.56 1.62
CA ILE A 61 0.34 -4.74 0.91
C ILE A 61 -1.01 -5.10 1.50
N CYS A 62 -2.04 -5.22 0.69
CA CYS A 62 -3.32 -5.70 1.20
C CYS A 62 -4.02 -6.64 0.21
N GLU A 63 -4.71 -7.63 0.77
CA GLU A 63 -5.64 -8.50 0.04
C GLU A 63 -7.07 -8.07 0.39
N PRO A 64 -7.71 -7.24 -0.45
CA PRO A 64 -8.98 -6.61 -0.09
C PRO A 64 -10.09 -7.61 0.25
N LYS A 65 -10.21 -8.70 -0.50
CA LYS A 65 -11.28 -9.70 -0.32
C LYS A 65 -11.13 -10.55 0.92
N ARG A 66 -9.88 -10.84 1.32
CA ARG A 66 -9.58 -11.59 2.53
C ARG A 66 -9.52 -10.70 3.78
N GLY A 67 -9.33 -9.40 3.58
CA GLY A 67 -9.12 -8.47 4.68
C GLY A 67 -7.75 -8.63 5.35
N TRP A 68 -6.76 -9.17 4.64
CA TRP A 68 -5.39 -9.29 5.09
C TRP A 68 -4.56 -8.06 4.69
N ARG A 69 -3.63 -7.69 5.55
CA ARG A 69 -2.75 -6.53 5.36
C ARG A 69 -1.36 -6.83 5.89
N ASP A 70 -0.37 -6.24 5.24
CA ASP A 70 1.00 -6.19 5.72
C ASP A 70 1.66 -4.87 5.33
N VAL A 71 2.70 -4.46 6.05
CA VAL A 71 3.43 -3.22 5.78
C VAL A 71 4.92 -3.46 5.97
N LEU A 72 5.69 -3.28 4.90
CA LEU A 72 7.14 -3.28 4.99
C LEU A 72 7.62 -1.84 5.21
N ILE A 73 8.55 -1.67 6.15
CA ILE A 73 9.18 -0.38 6.44
C ILE A 73 10.56 -0.37 5.83
N MET A 74 10.75 0.47 4.81
CA MET A 74 11.98 0.59 4.05
C MET A 74 12.63 1.97 4.24
N GLN A 75 13.95 2.04 4.15
CA GLN A 75 14.65 3.32 4.19
C GLN A 75 14.45 4.13 2.91
N ARG A 76 14.32 3.44 1.78
CA ARG A 76 14.18 4.04 0.45
C ARG A 76 12.98 3.40 -0.27
N ARG A 77 12.70 3.91 -1.47
CA ARG A 77 11.72 3.37 -2.42
C ARG A 77 12.37 3.24 -3.80
N THR A 78 13.42 2.45 -3.85
CA THR A 78 14.16 2.18 -5.07
C THR A 78 13.57 0.97 -5.78
N LYS A 79 14.05 0.66 -6.98
CA LYS A 79 13.73 -0.57 -7.70
C LYS A 79 14.07 -1.83 -6.89
N ILE A 80 15.17 -1.77 -6.10
CA ILE A 80 15.58 -2.87 -5.23
C ILE A 80 14.59 -3.05 -4.09
N ASP A 81 14.15 -1.97 -3.45
CA ASP A 81 13.14 -2.04 -2.37
C ASP A 81 11.82 -2.60 -2.91
N PHE A 82 11.37 -2.16 -4.09
CA PHE A 82 10.21 -2.71 -4.78
C PHE A 82 10.39 -4.21 -5.07
N ALA A 83 11.53 -4.63 -5.59
CA ALA A 83 11.81 -6.04 -5.87
C ALA A 83 11.71 -6.91 -4.61
N HIS A 84 12.25 -6.44 -3.48
CA HIS A 84 12.11 -7.12 -2.19
C HIS A 84 10.66 -7.20 -1.70
N ALA A 85 9.86 -6.14 -1.91
CA ALA A 85 8.43 -6.18 -1.60
C ALA A 85 7.69 -7.21 -2.47
N MET A 86 8.01 -7.30 -3.75
CA MET A 86 7.42 -8.30 -4.66
C MET A 86 7.81 -9.73 -4.27
N ARG A 87 9.07 -9.96 -3.88
CA ARG A 87 9.50 -11.27 -3.34
C ARG A 87 8.72 -11.62 -2.08
N HIS A 88 8.58 -10.68 -1.15
CA HIS A 88 7.81 -10.88 0.07
C HIS A 88 6.35 -11.24 -0.23
N ILE A 89 5.71 -10.59 -1.19
CA ILE A 89 4.36 -10.96 -1.63
C ILE A 89 4.32 -12.42 -2.11
N VAL A 90 5.27 -12.84 -2.94
CA VAL A 90 5.33 -14.23 -3.43
C VAL A 90 5.53 -15.23 -2.29
N GLU A 91 6.36 -14.90 -1.31
CA GLU A 91 6.58 -15.72 -0.11
C GLU A 91 5.33 -15.84 0.78
N CYS A 92 4.49 -14.80 0.83
CA CYS A 92 3.21 -14.83 1.57
C CYS A 92 2.14 -15.71 0.91
N TYR A 93 2.30 -16.04 -0.38
CA TYR A 93 1.31 -16.81 -1.16
C TYR A 93 1.98 -17.98 -1.91
N PRO A 94 2.57 -18.95 -1.19
CA PRO A 94 3.32 -20.06 -1.79
C PRO A 94 2.44 -20.93 -2.71
N ASP A 95 1.18 -21.12 -2.35
CA ASP A 95 0.23 -21.99 -3.05
C ASP A 95 -0.49 -21.27 -4.22
N ALA A 96 -0.29 -19.96 -4.39
CA ALA A 96 -0.88 -19.24 -5.50
C ALA A 96 -0.25 -19.67 -6.83
N GLU A 97 -1.08 -19.86 -7.84
CA GLU A 97 -0.63 -20.04 -9.24
C GLU A 97 -0.12 -18.73 -9.80
N VAL A 98 -0.90 -17.66 -9.65
CA VAL A 98 -0.60 -16.31 -10.08
C VAL A 98 -1.14 -15.32 -9.05
N ILE A 99 -0.33 -14.36 -8.66
CA ILE A 99 -0.71 -13.27 -7.76
C ILE A 99 -0.94 -12.03 -8.63
N ARG A 100 -2.17 -11.53 -8.65
CA ARG A 100 -2.56 -10.34 -9.41
C ARG A 100 -2.33 -9.11 -8.56
N VAL A 101 -1.33 -8.31 -8.92
CA VAL A 101 -0.90 -7.15 -8.12
C VAL A 101 -1.37 -5.86 -8.77
N VAL A 102 -2.23 -5.12 -8.05
CA VAL A 102 -2.68 -3.78 -8.42
C VAL A 102 -1.71 -2.76 -7.84
N LEU A 103 -1.14 -1.91 -8.69
CA LEU A 103 -0.15 -0.92 -8.32
C LEU A 103 -0.18 0.27 -9.29
N ASP A 104 0.50 1.36 -8.93
CA ASP A 104 0.68 2.47 -9.85
C ASP A 104 1.79 2.20 -10.89
N ASN A 105 1.81 2.99 -11.95
CA ASN A 105 2.74 2.79 -13.07
C ASN A 105 4.03 3.60 -12.90
N LEU A 106 4.67 3.54 -11.72
CA LEU A 106 5.98 4.15 -11.51
C LEU A 106 7.09 3.41 -12.28
N ASN A 107 8.18 4.12 -12.57
CA ASN A 107 9.34 3.52 -13.24
C ASN A 107 10.00 2.40 -12.43
N THR A 108 9.87 2.44 -11.11
CA THR A 108 10.34 1.40 -10.19
C THR A 108 9.47 0.15 -10.21
N HIS A 109 8.20 0.25 -10.59
CA HIS A 109 7.19 -0.81 -10.54
C HIS A 109 7.16 -1.63 -11.84
N LYS A 110 8.30 -2.19 -12.21
CA LYS A 110 8.46 -2.99 -13.42
C LYS A 110 9.08 -4.34 -13.11
N THR A 111 8.74 -5.35 -13.89
CA THR A 111 9.37 -6.68 -13.82
C THR A 111 10.90 -6.60 -13.93
N ALA A 112 11.42 -5.64 -14.72
CA ALA A 112 12.85 -5.39 -14.85
C ALA A 112 13.54 -5.09 -13.51
N SER A 113 12.84 -4.48 -12.54
CA SER A 113 13.38 -4.19 -11.21
C SER A 113 13.77 -5.44 -10.43
N LEU A 114 13.14 -6.59 -10.70
CA LEU A 114 13.51 -7.86 -10.09
C LEU A 114 14.92 -8.31 -10.51
N TYR A 115 15.27 -8.08 -11.77
CA TYR A 115 16.58 -8.44 -12.32
C TYR A 115 17.69 -7.48 -11.89
N GLU A 116 17.36 -6.32 -11.32
CA GLU A 116 18.33 -5.42 -10.69
C GLU A 116 18.67 -5.85 -9.24
N ALA A 117 17.76 -6.60 -8.60
CA ALA A 117 17.88 -7.00 -7.19
C ALA A 117 18.32 -8.45 -6.99
N PHE A 118 17.96 -9.35 -7.91
CA PHE A 118 18.12 -10.79 -7.77
C PHE A 118 18.85 -11.42 -8.96
N ALA A 119 19.42 -12.60 -8.75
CA ALA A 119 19.96 -13.41 -9.83
C ALA A 119 18.85 -13.74 -10.87
N PRO A 120 19.20 -13.91 -12.16
CA PRO A 120 18.20 -14.08 -13.22
C PRO A 120 17.20 -15.22 -12.98
N GLU A 121 17.63 -16.32 -12.38
CA GLU A 121 16.81 -17.48 -12.09
C GLU A 121 15.74 -17.15 -11.03
N GLU A 122 16.17 -16.48 -9.94
CA GLU A 122 15.27 -16.04 -8.85
C GLU A 122 14.31 -14.95 -9.36
N ALA A 123 14.83 -13.94 -10.06
CA ALA A 123 14.02 -12.86 -10.64
C ALA A 123 12.93 -13.43 -11.57
N ARG A 124 13.26 -14.43 -12.39
CA ARG A 124 12.33 -15.11 -13.28
C ARG A 124 11.29 -15.93 -12.51
N ALA A 125 11.69 -16.60 -11.44
CA ALA A 125 10.77 -17.38 -10.60
C ALA A 125 9.73 -16.47 -9.94
N ILE A 126 10.16 -15.33 -9.38
CA ILE A 126 9.27 -14.30 -8.83
C ILE A 126 8.36 -13.73 -9.93
N ALA A 127 8.93 -13.31 -11.06
CA ALA A 127 8.18 -12.70 -12.16
C ALA A 127 7.05 -13.60 -12.70
N ARG A 128 7.26 -14.92 -12.76
CA ARG A 128 6.25 -15.88 -13.22
C ARG A 128 5.04 -16.00 -12.30
N LYS A 129 5.19 -15.66 -11.03
CA LYS A 129 4.13 -15.67 -10.03
C LYS A 129 3.31 -14.38 -10.02
N LEU A 130 3.78 -13.31 -10.67
CA LEU A 130 3.19 -11.99 -10.59
C LEU A 130 2.54 -11.57 -11.90
N GLU A 131 1.31 -11.08 -11.82
CA GLU A 131 0.59 -10.42 -12.91
C GLU A 131 0.27 -8.98 -12.46
N PHE A 132 0.86 -7.98 -13.14
CA PHE A 132 0.72 -6.58 -12.77
C PHE A 132 -0.46 -5.91 -13.46
N HIS A 133 -1.33 -5.29 -12.66
CA HIS A 133 -2.46 -4.48 -13.09
C HIS A 133 -2.22 -3.03 -12.69
N TYR A 134 -1.90 -2.18 -13.67
CA TYR A 134 -1.52 -0.80 -13.38
C TYR A 134 -2.75 0.13 -13.30
N THR A 135 -2.74 1.02 -12.30
CA THR A 135 -3.71 2.12 -12.27
C THR A 135 -3.47 3.07 -13.44
N PRO A 136 -4.54 3.61 -14.05
CA PRO A 136 -4.38 4.61 -15.10
C PRO A 136 -3.80 5.91 -14.55
N LYS A 137 -3.25 6.74 -15.43
CA LYS A 137 -2.79 8.09 -15.07
C LYS A 137 -3.93 8.87 -14.38
N HIS A 138 -3.64 9.45 -13.24
CA HIS A 138 -4.62 10.13 -12.36
C HIS A 138 -5.72 9.20 -11.79
N GLY A 139 -5.48 7.89 -11.78
CA GLY A 139 -6.41 6.87 -11.27
C GLY A 139 -5.94 6.17 -9.99
N SER A 140 -5.05 6.79 -9.19
CA SER A 140 -4.55 6.21 -7.94
C SER A 140 -5.64 5.86 -6.94
N TRP A 141 -6.78 6.56 -6.97
CA TRP A 141 -7.96 6.27 -6.16
C TRP A 141 -8.55 4.86 -6.41
N LEU A 142 -8.20 4.22 -7.52
CA LEU A 142 -8.55 2.82 -7.81
C LEU A 142 -7.70 1.82 -7.02
N ASN A 143 -6.59 2.25 -6.44
CA ASN A 143 -5.73 1.37 -5.65
C ASN A 143 -6.23 1.31 -4.20
N MET A 144 -6.72 0.15 -3.76
CA MET A 144 -7.23 -0.01 -2.40
C MET A 144 -6.12 0.07 -1.33
N ALA A 145 -4.85 -0.14 -1.68
CA ALA A 145 -3.74 0.06 -0.76
C ALA A 145 -3.61 1.54 -0.34
N ALA A 146 -3.96 2.50 -1.23
CA ALA A 146 -4.01 3.92 -0.87
C ALA A 146 -5.02 4.21 0.25
N LEU A 147 -6.18 3.53 0.24
CA LEU A 147 -7.18 3.64 1.31
C LEU A 147 -6.62 3.08 2.64
N GLU A 148 -5.93 1.95 2.58
CA GLU A 148 -5.32 1.34 3.76
C GLU A 148 -4.20 2.19 4.34
N LEU A 149 -3.39 2.85 3.51
CA LEU A 149 -2.38 3.82 3.95
C LEU A 149 -3.02 5.03 4.64
N ALA A 150 -4.14 5.54 4.11
CA ALA A 150 -4.88 6.63 4.74
C ALA A 150 -5.44 6.21 6.11
N VAL A 151 -5.98 5.00 6.23
CA VAL A 151 -6.45 4.46 7.51
C VAL A 151 -5.30 4.29 8.50
N LEU A 152 -4.18 3.69 8.07
CA LEU A 152 -2.97 3.53 8.89
C LEU A 152 -2.46 4.89 9.39
N SER A 153 -2.41 5.89 8.51
CA SER A 153 -1.99 7.25 8.85
C SER A 153 -2.87 7.87 9.94
N ASN A 154 -4.18 7.72 9.82
CA ASN A 154 -5.13 8.29 10.77
C ASN A 154 -5.15 7.54 12.11
N MET A 155 -4.97 6.22 12.11
CA MET A 155 -5.10 5.41 13.32
C MET A 155 -3.85 5.43 14.19
N CYS A 156 -2.65 5.35 13.62
CA CYS A 156 -1.43 5.23 14.41
C CYS A 156 -0.30 6.18 14.02
N LEU A 157 -0.36 6.83 12.86
CA LEU A 157 0.71 7.68 12.36
C LEU A 157 0.39 9.19 12.40
N SER A 158 -0.74 9.59 12.95
CA SER A 158 -1.11 11.01 13.10
C SER A 158 -0.26 11.76 14.14
N GLN A 159 0.34 11.02 15.06
CA GLN A 159 1.26 11.54 16.06
C GLN A 159 2.69 11.68 15.55
N ARG A 160 3.52 12.44 16.29
CA ARG A 160 4.96 12.51 16.06
C ARG A 160 5.60 11.18 16.45
N ILE A 161 6.40 10.63 15.55
CA ILE A 161 7.16 9.40 15.76
C ILE A 161 8.62 9.72 15.53
N ALA A 162 9.44 9.57 16.57
CA ALA A 162 10.80 10.06 16.57
C ALA A 162 11.79 9.11 15.87
N ASP A 163 11.52 7.82 15.88
CA ASP A 163 12.47 6.79 15.47
C ASP A 163 11.77 5.61 14.73
N GLU A 164 12.59 4.79 14.09
CA GLU A 164 12.10 3.65 13.32
C GLU A 164 11.53 2.54 14.21
N GLU A 165 12.08 2.32 15.39
CA GLU A 165 11.62 1.27 16.30
C GLU A 165 10.19 1.54 16.78
N THR A 166 9.94 2.77 17.18
CA THR A 166 8.59 3.24 17.53
C THR A 166 7.64 3.12 16.33
N LEU A 167 8.07 3.56 15.14
CA LEU A 167 7.27 3.42 13.91
C LEU A 167 6.90 1.96 13.64
N ARG A 168 7.88 1.06 13.73
CA ARG A 168 7.69 -0.37 13.49
C ARG A 168 6.68 -0.96 14.46
N ARG A 169 6.84 -0.69 15.75
CA ARG A 169 5.94 -1.18 16.80
C ARG A 169 4.49 -0.74 16.58
N GLU A 170 4.26 0.54 16.27
CA GLU A 170 2.93 1.10 16.02
C GLU A 170 2.28 0.49 14.75
N VAL A 171 3.05 0.39 13.67
CA VAL A 171 2.59 -0.21 12.40
C VAL A 171 2.26 -1.69 12.60
N GLU A 172 3.16 -2.48 13.20
CA GLU A 172 2.95 -3.91 13.41
C GLU A 172 1.75 -4.19 14.31
N ALA A 173 1.55 -3.40 15.37
CA ALA A 173 0.39 -3.54 16.25
C ALA A 173 -0.93 -3.29 15.47
N ASN A 174 -1.00 -2.23 14.67
CA ASN A 174 -2.15 -1.91 13.86
C ASN A 174 -2.44 -2.98 12.79
N VAL A 175 -1.40 -3.39 12.05
CA VAL A 175 -1.50 -4.44 11.02
C VAL A 175 -1.99 -5.75 11.62
N ARG A 176 -1.43 -6.18 12.76
CA ARG A 176 -1.82 -7.40 13.47
C ARG A 176 -3.28 -7.37 13.88
N GLU A 177 -3.71 -6.28 14.52
CA GLU A 177 -5.10 -6.11 14.96
C GLU A 177 -6.08 -6.15 13.78
N ARG A 178 -5.79 -5.43 12.72
CA ARG A 178 -6.68 -5.32 11.55
C ARG A 178 -6.71 -6.60 10.73
N SER A 179 -5.58 -7.29 10.56
CA SER A 179 -5.52 -8.58 9.86
C SER A 179 -6.20 -9.69 10.67
N ALA A 180 -6.13 -9.66 12.01
CA ALA A 180 -6.86 -10.59 12.87
C ALA A 180 -8.39 -10.42 12.75
N LYS A 181 -8.88 -9.20 12.58
CA LYS A 181 -10.30 -8.91 12.31
C LYS A 181 -10.74 -9.36 10.91
N ALA A 182 -9.82 -9.53 9.98
CA ALA A 182 -10.04 -10.00 8.61
C ALA A 182 -11.24 -9.32 7.91
N ILE A 183 -11.41 -8.01 8.11
CA ILE A 183 -12.54 -7.26 7.54
C ILE A 183 -12.23 -6.94 6.07
N PRO A 184 -12.99 -7.49 5.10
CA PRO A 184 -12.80 -7.23 3.69
C PRO A 184 -13.10 -5.78 3.31
N ILE A 185 -12.40 -5.27 2.31
CA ILE A 185 -12.75 -4.00 1.66
C ILE A 185 -13.83 -4.29 0.63
N LYS A 186 -15.00 -3.68 0.82
CA LYS A 186 -16.14 -3.82 -0.09
C LYS A 186 -16.08 -2.73 -1.16
N TRP A 187 -15.49 -3.04 -2.28
CA TRP A 187 -15.48 -2.15 -3.45
C TRP A 187 -16.84 -2.12 -4.12
N LYS A 188 -17.44 -0.94 -4.23
CA LYS A 188 -18.81 -0.78 -4.76
C LYS A 188 -18.89 -0.11 -6.13
N PHE A 189 -17.81 0.56 -6.56
CA PHE A 189 -17.80 1.30 -7.81
C PHE A 189 -17.57 0.35 -8.98
N SER A 190 -18.56 0.22 -9.86
CA SER A 190 -18.55 -0.73 -10.98
C SER A 190 -18.10 -0.09 -12.30
N THR A 191 -17.81 -0.93 -13.30
CA THR A 191 -17.56 -0.51 -14.69
C THR A 191 -18.74 0.29 -15.25
N GLN A 192 -19.99 -0.10 -14.92
CA GLN A 192 -21.18 0.66 -15.35
C GLN A 192 -21.22 2.06 -14.69
N ASP A 193 -20.86 2.16 -13.40
CA ASP A 193 -20.74 3.45 -12.71
C ASP A 193 -19.66 4.32 -13.34
N ALA A 194 -18.53 3.73 -13.71
CA ALA A 194 -17.44 4.45 -14.39
C ALA A 194 -17.90 5.03 -15.72
N ARG A 195 -18.53 4.24 -16.57
CA ARG A 195 -19.07 4.67 -17.86
C ARG A 195 -20.07 5.80 -17.71
N ARG A 196 -20.92 5.75 -16.68
CA ARG A 196 -21.93 6.78 -16.41
C ARG A 196 -21.33 8.04 -15.78
N LYS A 197 -20.56 7.89 -14.68
CA LYS A 197 -20.08 9.02 -13.88
C LYS A 197 -18.84 9.68 -14.47
N LEU A 198 -18.03 8.91 -15.18
CA LEU A 198 -16.75 9.34 -15.77
C LEU A 198 -16.79 9.38 -17.29
N ALA A 199 -17.97 9.55 -17.88
CA ALA A 199 -18.17 9.55 -19.34
C ALA A 199 -17.19 10.48 -20.09
N ARG A 200 -16.74 11.58 -19.46
CA ARG A 200 -15.77 12.53 -20.03
C ARG A 200 -14.37 11.94 -20.23
N LEU A 201 -14.02 10.87 -19.54
CA LEU A 201 -12.72 10.19 -19.64
C LEU A 201 -12.69 9.15 -20.76
N TYR A 202 -13.85 8.80 -21.31
CA TYR A 202 -13.95 7.84 -22.41
C TYR A 202 -13.82 8.55 -23.76
N PRO A 203 -13.12 7.94 -24.74
CA PRO A 203 -13.05 8.48 -26.08
C PRO A 203 -14.46 8.60 -26.68
N ARG A 204 -14.76 9.76 -27.28
CA ARG A 204 -15.98 9.90 -28.07
C ARG A 204 -15.76 9.23 -29.43
N VAL A 205 -16.55 8.22 -29.74
CA VAL A 205 -16.60 7.66 -31.09
C VAL A 205 -17.29 8.72 -31.95
N SER A 206 -16.53 9.38 -32.86
CA SER A 206 -17.10 10.22 -33.88
C SER A 206 -17.85 9.34 -34.86
N THR A 207 -19.17 9.40 -34.85
CA THR A 207 -20.03 8.82 -35.88
C THR A 207 -20.00 9.72 -37.12
#